data_afb9ca2350daeb09ba0c1f1400aae3ae
#
_entry.id   afb9ca2350daeb09ba0c1f1400aae3ae
#
_cell.length_a   1.000
_cell.length_b   1.000
_cell.length_c   1.000
_cell.angle_alpha   90.00
_cell.angle_beta   90.00
_cell.angle_gamma   90.00
#
_symmetry.space_group_name_H-M   'P 1'
#
loop_
_entity.id
_entity.type
_entity.pdbx_description
1 polymer ?
#
loop_
_entity_poly.entity_id
_entity_poly.type
_entity_poly.pdbx_seq_one_letter_code
_entity_poly.pdbx_strand_id
1 'polypeptide(L)'
;MRKTTIIAMILGILFPGCKQTPDVVPDEKKFYNHSQFSMGADLSYVNQIIDKGGIYLDSGQTKDPYVIFREYGANTIRFRLWHTPSWTKTVYNPPAANMYNDFSDVKKGILAARSQGMAVCLDFHYSDTWADPGKQVPPAAWNGLTVTLLRDSIYNYTLKTLDKLEAAGAMPEYVQAGNEINPGFVLPQGDRWSKTSDFVFLINGAIKAIRDASASSSIKPKIIIHIAQPENVYAWFEGLAAKGLNDYDIIGFSYYYMWSGIALGNISNHVSLLKNTFNKDVMIMETTYPWTTGNADNYNNIIDESKLIAGYPATREGQYKYMHDLTAEIAAGGGTGIFAWEPAWITSQARDLWGTGSSWDCNTFFDFSGNTIKGIRFMTDKYEIAE
;
A
#
# COMPACT_ATOMS: atom_id res chain seq x y z
N MET A 1 -10.57 -33.24 -94.93
CA MET A 1 -10.27 -33.30 -93.49
C MET A 1 -9.99 -31.85 -93.05
N ARG A 2 -10.98 -31.19 -92.46
CA ARG A 2 -10.83 -29.80 -91.92
C ARG A 2 -10.64 -29.92 -90.39
N LYS A 3 -9.52 -29.37 -89.92
CA LYS A 3 -9.24 -29.26 -88.48
C LYS A 3 -9.92 -28.01 -87.95
N THR A 4 -10.82 -28.16 -87.01
CA THR A 4 -11.50 -27.07 -86.33
C THR A 4 -10.69 -26.76 -85.04
N THR A 5 -10.17 -25.58 -84.89
CA THR A 5 -9.46 -25.09 -83.74
C THR A 5 -10.45 -24.37 -82.84
N ILE A 6 -10.63 -24.88 -81.58
CA ILE A 6 -11.46 -24.26 -80.57
C ILE A 6 -10.56 -23.32 -79.75
N ILE A 7 -10.87 -22.01 -79.74
CA ILE A 7 -10.24 -21.01 -78.88
C ILE A 7 -11.06 -20.93 -77.59
N ALA A 8 -10.48 -21.33 -76.48
CA ALA A 8 -11.06 -21.15 -75.13
C ALA A 8 -10.73 -19.76 -74.61
N MET A 9 -11.78 -18.94 -74.46
CA MET A 9 -11.69 -17.63 -73.84
C MET A 9 -11.69 -17.82 -72.31
N ILE A 10 -10.58 -17.54 -71.65
CA ILE A 10 -10.50 -17.51 -70.17
C ILE A 10 -10.92 -16.11 -69.68
N LEU A 11 -12.09 -16.06 -69.04
CA LEU A 11 -12.60 -14.85 -68.38
C LEU A 11 -11.93 -14.75 -67.01
N GLY A 12 -10.97 -13.83 -66.84
CA GLY A 12 -10.35 -13.53 -65.57
C GLY A 12 -11.31 -12.76 -64.69
N ILE A 13 -11.78 -13.38 -63.63
CA ILE A 13 -12.55 -12.72 -62.52
C ILE A 13 -11.54 -12.03 -61.59
N LEU A 14 -11.45 -10.69 -61.67
CA LEU A 14 -10.74 -9.87 -60.68
C LEU A 14 -11.57 -9.81 -59.40
N PHE A 15 -11.15 -10.51 -58.36
CA PHE A 15 -11.65 -10.29 -57.02
C PHE A 15 -11.01 -9.02 -56.45
N PRO A 16 -11.80 -8.07 -55.93
CA PRO A 16 -11.21 -6.94 -55.19
C PRO A 16 -10.58 -7.49 -53.93
N GLY A 17 -9.26 -7.37 -53.80
CA GLY A 17 -8.54 -7.73 -52.59
C GLY A 17 -9.04 -6.87 -51.42
N CYS A 18 -9.69 -7.49 -50.44
CA CYS A 18 -9.89 -6.89 -49.15
C CYS A 18 -8.49 -6.52 -48.60
N LYS A 19 -8.23 -5.24 -48.47
CA LYS A 19 -7.12 -4.76 -47.62
C LYS A 19 -7.47 -5.19 -46.20
N GLN A 20 -6.83 -6.23 -45.70
CA GLN A 20 -6.79 -6.49 -44.27
C GLN A 20 -6.17 -5.24 -43.62
N THR A 21 -6.98 -4.50 -42.87
CA THR A 21 -6.44 -3.58 -41.85
C THR A 21 -5.53 -4.40 -40.96
N PRO A 22 -4.29 -3.95 -40.69
CA PRO A 22 -3.46 -4.67 -39.72
C PRO A 22 -4.22 -4.75 -38.43
N ASP A 23 -4.33 -5.98 -37.87
CA ASP A 23 -4.83 -6.20 -36.53
C ASP A 23 -4.04 -5.27 -35.60
N VAL A 24 -4.72 -4.27 -35.03
CA VAL A 24 -4.17 -3.45 -33.97
C VAL A 24 -4.02 -4.39 -32.80
N VAL A 25 -2.84 -4.94 -32.63
CA VAL A 25 -2.48 -5.69 -31.42
C VAL A 25 -2.73 -4.71 -30.28
N PRO A 26 -3.63 -5.02 -29.32
CA PRO A 26 -3.85 -4.15 -28.18
C PRO A 26 -2.49 -3.89 -27.54
N ASP A 27 -2.16 -2.61 -27.31
CA ASP A 27 -0.93 -2.21 -26.64
C ASP A 27 -0.86 -2.98 -25.32
N GLU A 28 0.06 -3.94 -25.19
CA GLU A 28 0.21 -4.70 -23.95
C GLU A 28 0.47 -3.69 -22.84
N LYS A 29 -0.44 -3.61 -21.86
CA LYS A 29 -0.31 -2.71 -20.73
C LYS A 29 1.01 -3.03 -20.02
N LYS A 30 2.02 -2.21 -20.21
CA LYS A 30 3.29 -2.33 -19.52
C LYS A 30 3.14 -1.71 -18.15
N PHE A 31 2.99 -2.55 -17.13
CA PHE A 31 2.99 -2.13 -15.74
C PHE A 31 4.43 -1.90 -15.27
N TYR A 32 4.60 -0.99 -14.28
CA TYR A 32 5.88 -0.81 -13.63
C TYR A 32 6.33 -2.09 -12.93
N ASN A 33 7.62 -2.39 -12.99
CA ASN A 33 8.21 -3.31 -12.03
C ASN A 33 8.33 -2.58 -10.68
N HIS A 34 8.05 -3.27 -9.57
CA HIS A 34 8.13 -2.69 -8.23
C HIS A 34 9.52 -2.11 -7.91
N SER A 35 10.59 -2.64 -8.52
CA SER A 35 11.96 -2.10 -8.35
C SER A 35 12.18 -0.77 -9.05
N GLN A 36 11.34 -0.40 -10.01
CA GLN A 36 11.35 0.90 -10.69
C GLN A 36 10.43 1.88 -9.96
N PHE A 37 9.20 1.47 -9.71
CA PHE A 37 8.20 2.25 -9.00
C PHE A 37 7.16 1.33 -8.35
N SER A 38 7.01 1.40 -7.03
CA SER A 38 5.99 0.65 -6.30
C SER A 38 4.63 1.33 -6.46
N MET A 39 3.79 0.77 -7.34
CA MET A 39 2.38 1.13 -7.46
C MET A 39 1.59 0.30 -6.46
N GLY A 40 1.37 0.87 -5.28
CA GLY A 40 0.97 0.14 -4.10
C GLY A 40 -0.48 0.34 -3.67
N ALA A 41 -1.01 -0.66 -2.98
CA ALA A 41 -2.29 -0.61 -2.27
C ALA A 41 -2.16 -1.28 -0.90
N ASP A 42 -2.73 -0.67 0.15
CA ASP A 42 -2.90 -1.34 1.44
C ASP A 42 -4.19 -2.17 1.40
N LEU A 43 -4.06 -3.49 1.50
CA LEU A 43 -5.18 -4.42 1.46
C LEU A 43 -5.34 -5.20 2.77
N SER A 44 -4.95 -4.58 3.88
CA SER A 44 -4.91 -5.21 5.19
C SER A 44 -6.27 -5.73 5.69
N TYR A 45 -7.37 -5.10 5.30
CA TYR A 45 -8.72 -5.50 5.71
C TYR A 45 -9.42 -6.47 4.75
N VAL A 46 -8.86 -6.76 3.58
CA VAL A 46 -9.53 -7.53 2.52
C VAL A 46 -10.02 -8.90 3.01
N ASN A 47 -9.21 -9.64 3.76
CA ASN A 47 -9.61 -10.93 4.30
C ASN A 47 -10.82 -10.82 5.24
N GLN A 48 -10.80 -9.83 6.15
CA GLN A 48 -11.90 -9.58 7.09
C GLN A 48 -13.17 -9.17 6.35
N ILE A 49 -13.05 -8.28 5.36
CA ILE A 49 -14.18 -7.80 4.55
C ILE A 49 -14.85 -8.96 3.82
N ILE A 50 -14.08 -9.83 3.16
CA ILE A 50 -14.61 -11.02 2.46
C ILE A 50 -15.29 -11.96 3.45
N ASP A 51 -14.64 -12.29 4.57
CA ASP A 51 -15.20 -13.16 5.59
C ASP A 51 -16.48 -12.58 6.24
N LYS A 52 -16.70 -11.26 6.10
CA LYS A 52 -17.86 -10.52 6.62
C LYS A 52 -18.83 -10.06 5.53
N GLY A 53 -18.81 -10.73 4.39
CA GLY A 53 -19.81 -10.60 3.34
C GLY A 53 -19.56 -9.47 2.32
N GLY A 54 -18.38 -8.84 2.35
CA GLY A 54 -17.99 -7.90 1.29
C GLY A 54 -17.78 -8.63 -0.03
N ILE A 55 -18.25 -8.03 -1.12
CA ILE A 55 -18.18 -8.58 -2.47
C ILE A 55 -17.53 -7.54 -3.37
N TYR A 56 -16.46 -7.94 -4.06
CA TYR A 56 -15.79 -7.10 -5.04
C TYR A 56 -16.21 -7.49 -6.44
N LEU A 57 -16.50 -6.47 -7.24
CA LEU A 57 -16.95 -6.63 -8.61
C LEU A 57 -16.04 -5.85 -9.56
N ASP A 58 -15.80 -6.41 -10.73
CA ASP A 58 -15.20 -5.71 -11.86
C ASP A 58 -16.10 -5.86 -13.07
N SER A 59 -16.54 -4.73 -13.64
CA SER A 59 -17.53 -4.71 -14.73
C SER A 59 -18.80 -5.54 -14.43
N GLY A 60 -19.27 -5.48 -13.16
CA GLY A 60 -20.46 -6.17 -12.68
C GLY A 60 -20.26 -7.67 -12.41
N GLN A 61 -19.06 -8.22 -12.55
CA GLN A 61 -18.75 -9.62 -12.27
C GLN A 61 -17.95 -9.74 -10.97
N THR A 62 -18.33 -10.68 -10.10
CA THR A 62 -17.57 -10.98 -8.88
C THR A 62 -16.14 -11.39 -9.23
N LYS A 63 -15.16 -10.77 -8.57
CA LYS A 63 -13.76 -11.01 -8.85
C LYS A 63 -12.92 -10.84 -7.59
N ASP A 64 -11.87 -11.65 -7.48
CA ASP A 64 -10.91 -11.56 -6.38
C ASP A 64 -10.24 -10.17 -6.37
N PRO A 65 -10.20 -9.45 -5.24
CA PRO A 65 -9.61 -8.10 -5.18
C PRO A 65 -8.11 -8.08 -5.51
N TYR A 66 -7.34 -9.12 -5.17
CA TYR A 66 -5.92 -9.17 -5.55
C TYR A 66 -5.74 -9.27 -7.06
N VAL A 67 -6.64 -10.01 -7.75
CA VAL A 67 -6.68 -10.05 -9.23
C VAL A 67 -7.07 -8.68 -9.78
N ILE A 68 -8.09 -8.03 -9.22
CA ILE A 68 -8.52 -6.69 -9.64
C ILE A 68 -7.36 -5.72 -9.56
N PHE A 69 -6.73 -5.58 -8.39
CA PHE A 69 -5.62 -4.64 -8.22
C PHE A 69 -4.47 -4.93 -9.18
N ARG A 70 -4.11 -6.20 -9.37
CA ARG A 70 -3.06 -6.60 -10.32
C ARG A 70 -3.40 -6.21 -11.75
N GLU A 71 -4.61 -6.45 -12.21
CA GLU A 71 -5.05 -6.09 -13.56
C GLU A 71 -5.12 -4.59 -13.80
N TYR A 72 -5.33 -3.81 -12.74
CA TYR A 72 -5.29 -2.36 -12.76
C TYR A 72 -3.89 -1.77 -12.48
N GLY A 73 -2.84 -2.59 -12.43
CA GLY A 73 -1.46 -2.09 -12.42
C GLY A 73 -0.78 -2.04 -11.06
N ALA A 74 -1.45 -2.42 -9.97
CA ALA A 74 -0.78 -2.60 -8.70
C ALA A 74 0.31 -3.66 -8.82
N ASN A 75 1.48 -3.39 -8.28
CA ASN A 75 2.62 -4.30 -8.29
C ASN A 75 3.16 -4.58 -6.89
N THR A 76 2.66 -3.89 -5.87
CA THR A 76 3.06 -4.05 -4.48
C THR A 76 1.84 -3.93 -3.56
N ILE A 77 1.67 -4.88 -2.64
CA ILE A 77 0.59 -4.84 -1.66
C ILE A 77 1.18 -4.66 -0.26
N ARG A 78 0.65 -3.68 0.47
CA ARG A 78 1.00 -3.42 1.86
C ARG A 78 0.05 -4.17 2.78
N PHE A 79 0.62 -4.77 3.85
CA PHE A 79 -0.12 -5.44 4.91
C PHE A 79 0.37 -4.95 6.27
N ARG A 80 -0.54 -4.46 7.08
CA ARG A 80 -0.35 -4.12 8.48
C ARG A 80 -0.30 -5.38 9.31
N LEU A 81 0.65 -5.46 10.23
CA LEU A 81 0.78 -6.57 11.17
C LEU A 81 0.70 -6.07 12.62
N TRP A 82 -0.29 -6.54 13.35
CA TRP A 82 -0.41 -6.40 14.79
C TRP A 82 0.14 -7.63 15.50
N HIS A 83 0.62 -7.45 16.74
CA HIS A 83 1.29 -8.53 17.49
C HIS A 83 0.28 -9.60 17.97
N THR A 84 -0.73 -9.21 18.74
CA THR A 84 -1.77 -10.12 19.26
C THR A 84 -3.12 -9.38 19.32
N PRO A 85 -3.74 -9.13 18.16
CA PRO A 85 -4.95 -8.30 18.05
C PRO A 85 -6.21 -9.08 18.46
N SER A 86 -6.29 -9.58 19.68
CA SER A 86 -7.40 -10.41 20.17
C SER A 86 -8.76 -9.70 20.10
N TRP A 87 -8.75 -8.36 20.13
CA TRP A 87 -9.95 -7.54 20.02
C TRP A 87 -10.65 -7.74 18.66
N THR A 88 -9.92 -8.05 17.58
CA THR A 88 -10.50 -8.30 16.26
C THR A 88 -11.44 -9.50 16.22
N LYS A 89 -11.33 -10.40 17.21
CA LYS A 89 -12.30 -11.49 17.43
C LYS A 89 -13.46 -11.03 18.32
N THR A 90 -13.14 -10.33 19.41
CA THR A 90 -14.10 -10.05 20.49
C THR A 90 -15.06 -8.89 20.15
N VAL A 91 -14.79 -8.12 19.10
CA VAL A 91 -15.77 -7.13 18.58
C VAL A 91 -17.01 -7.79 17.98
N TYR A 92 -16.96 -9.10 17.70
CA TYR A 92 -18.09 -9.86 17.18
C TYR A 92 -18.80 -10.62 18.31
N ASN A 93 -20.10 -10.88 18.14
CA ASN A 93 -20.89 -11.71 19.04
C ASN A 93 -21.73 -12.73 18.23
N PRO A 94 -21.41 -14.04 18.28
CA PRO A 94 -20.29 -14.62 19.00
C PRO A 94 -18.92 -14.19 18.45
N PRO A 95 -17.82 -14.32 19.22
CA PRO A 95 -16.50 -13.95 18.74
C PRO A 95 -16.11 -14.65 17.45
N ALA A 96 -15.39 -13.94 16.57
CA ALA A 96 -14.90 -14.52 15.32
C ALA A 96 -13.95 -15.71 15.57
N ALA A 97 -13.89 -16.65 14.63
CA ALA A 97 -13.01 -17.82 14.75
C ALA A 97 -11.53 -17.42 14.75
N ASN A 98 -11.15 -16.49 13.86
CA ASN A 98 -9.78 -16.05 13.66
C ASN A 98 -9.59 -14.59 14.11
N MET A 99 -8.35 -14.22 14.43
CA MET A 99 -7.94 -12.81 14.49
C MET A 99 -7.71 -12.30 13.07
N TYR A 100 -7.83 -10.97 12.92
CA TYR A 100 -7.47 -10.29 11.68
C TYR A 100 -6.26 -9.38 11.92
N ASN A 101 -5.46 -9.19 10.89
CA ASN A 101 -4.18 -8.49 10.95
C ASN A 101 -3.16 -9.10 11.93
N ASP A 102 -3.35 -10.36 12.34
CA ASP A 102 -2.34 -11.16 13.01
C ASP A 102 -1.43 -11.85 11.97
N PHE A 103 -0.42 -12.57 12.44
CA PHE A 103 0.51 -13.28 11.56
C PHE A 103 -0.20 -14.25 10.59
N SER A 104 -1.23 -14.95 11.03
CA SER A 104 -1.92 -15.96 10.22
C SER A 104 -2.71 -15.32 9.09
N ASP A 105 -3.42 -14.25 9.41
CA ASP A 105 -4.22 -13.48 8.47
C ASP A 105 -3.34 -12.74 7.45
N VAL A 106 -2.31 -12.05 7.93
CA VAL A 106 -1.36 -11.34 7.07
C VAL A 106 -0.62 -12.30 6.12
N LYS A 107 -0.18 -13.48 6.62
CA LYS A 107 0.41 -14.50 5.75
C LYS A 107 -0.54 -14.96 4.65
N LYS A 108 -1.83 -15.14 4.94
CA LYS A 108 -2.86 -15.47 3.94
C LYS A 108 -2.93 -14.39 2.85
N GLY A 109 -2.97 -13.11 3.23
CA GLY A 109 -2.95 -11.99 2.29
C GLY A 109 -1.67 -11.91 1.45
N ILE A 110 -0.50 -12.09 2.07
CA ILE A 110 0.79 -12.11 1.37
C ILE A 110 0.81 -13.21 0.29
N LEU A 111 0.38 -14.42 0.62
CA LEU A 111 0.35 -15.52 -0.34
C LEU A 111 -0.63 -15.24 -1.49
N ALA A 112 -1.77 -14.61 -1.22
CA ALA A 112 -2.70 -14.19 -2.26
C ALA A 112 -2.08 -13.13 -3.19
N ALA A 113 -1.43 -12.09 -2.66
CA ALA A 113 -0.73 -11.08 -3.46
C ALA A 113 0.38 -11.70 -4.32
N ARG A 114 1.19 -12.59 -3.74
CA ARG A 114 2.26 -13.30 -4.47
C ARG A 114 1.74 -14.22 -5.57
N SER A 115 0.59 -14.87 -5.38
CA SER A 115 -0.02 -15.69 -6.42
C SER A 115 -0.37 -14.88 -7.68
N GLN A 116 -0.53 -13.56 -7.53
CA GLN A 116 -0.74 -12.62 -8.63
C GLN A 116 0.57 -11.96 -9.11
N GLY A 117 1.74 -12.39 -8.61
CA GLY A 117 3.04 -11.84 -9.00
C GLY A 117 3.32 -10.44 -8.46
N MET A 118 2.64 -10.04 -7.38
CA MET A 118 2.88 -8.75 -6.72
C MET A 118 3.90 -8.87 -5.59
N ALA A 119 4.73 -7.85 -5.44
CA ALA A 119 5.62 -7.66 -4.31
C ALA A 119 4.82 -7.32 -3.03
N VAL A 120 5.48 -7.41 -1.89
CA VAL A 120 4.85 -7.20 -0.58
C VAL A 120 5.62 -6.18 0.24
N CYS A 121 4.88 -5.28 0.88
CA CYS A 121 5.35 -4.42 1.96
C CYS A 121 4.70 -4.87 3.27
N LEU A 122 5.50 -5.35 4.22
CA LEU A 122 5.03 -5.74 5.54
C LEU A 122 5.24 -4.59 6.52
N ASP A 123 4.17 -4.13 7.15
CA ASP A 123 4.16 -3.03 8.10
C ASP A 123 4.01 -3.53 9.54
N PHE A 124 5.09 -3.51 10.30
CA PHE A 124 5.07 -3.85 11.73
C PHE A 124 4.57 -2.68 12.56
N HIS A 125 3.38 -2.77 13.13
CA HIS A 125 2.90 -1.76 14.07
C HIS A 125 3.55 -1.84 15.46
N TYR A 126 4.16 -2.99 15.84
CA TYR A 126 4.68 -3.25 17.19
C TYR A 126 3.68 -2.93 18.29
N SER A 127 2.42 -3.28 18.06
CA SER A 127 1.27 -3.04 18.91
C SER A 127 0.25 -4.18 18.72
N ASP A 128 -0.69 -4.34 19.66
CA ASP A 128 -1.85 -5.24 19.50
C ASP A 128 -3.00 -4.56 18.75
N THR A 129 -2.83 -3.29 18.35
CA THR A 129 -3.84 -2.46 17.69
C THR A 129 -3.17 -1.40 16.82
N TRP A 130 -3.97 -0.48 16.32
CA TRP A 130 -3.50 0.67 15.57
C TRP A 130 -2.35 1.41 16.26
N ALA A 131 -1.30 1.71 15.47
CA ALA A 131 -0.21 2.61 15.82
C ALA A 131 -0.24 3.78 14.84
N ASP A 132 -0.26 5.00 15.37
CA ASP A 132 -0.29 6.26 14.64
C ASP A 132 0.41 7.36 15.48
N PRO A 133 0.57 8.62 15.00
CA PRO A 133 1.25 9.65 15.75
C PRO A 133 0.64 9.95 17.14
N GLY A 134 -0.64 9.67 17.33
CA GLY A 134 -1.34 9.84 18.61
C GLY A 134 -1.32 8.60 19.51
N LYS A 135 -0.92 7.44 18.98
CA LYS A 135 -1.05 6.16 19.68
C LYS A 135 0.04 5.18 19.28
N GLN A 136 1.02 4.98 20.16
CA GLN A 136 2.16 4.06 19.97
C GLN A 136 2.30 3.09 21.17
N VAL A 137 1.19 2.41 21.48
CA VAL A 137 1.10 1.52 22.65
C VAL A 137 1.79 0.18 22.35
N PRO A 138 2.74 -0.28 23.18
CA PRO A 138 3.37 -1.58 22.99
C PRO A 138 2.35 -2.72 23.11
N PRO A 139 2.65 -3.92 22.55
CA PRO A 139 1.88 -5.11 22.84
C PRO A 139 1.75 -5.37 24.34
N ALA A 140 0.60 -5.85 24.79
CA ALA A 140 0.37 -6.16 26.21
C ALA A 140 1.43 -7.13 26.78
N ALA A 141 1.92 -8.04 25.95
CA ALA A 141 2.99 -8.97 26.32
C ALA A 141 4.34 -8.30 26.64
N TRP A 142 4.52 -7.04 26.25
CA TRP A 142 5.76 -6.28 26.47
C TRP A 142 5.62 -5.22 27.57
N ASN A 143 4.48 -5.15 28.23
CA ASN A 143 4.25 -4.20 29.32
C ASN A 143 5.24 -4.40 30.47
N GLY A 144 5.81 -3.30 30.95
CA GLY A 144 6.72 -3.30 32.09
C GLY A 144 8.14 -3.81 31.80
N LEU A 145 8.48 -4.13 30.57
CA LEU A 145 9.84 -4.52 30.19
C LEU A 145 10.82 -3.34 30.31
N THR A 146 12.04 -3.63 30.72
CA THR A 146 13.15 -2.67 30.61
C THR A 146 13.47 -2.42 29.14
N VAL A 147 14.12 -1.31 28.82
CA VAL A 147 14.47 -0.96 27.43
C VAL A 147 15.29 -2.08 26.74
N THR A 148 16.18 -2.75 27.47
CA THR A 148 16.97 -3.87 26.94
C THR A 148 16.08 -5.07 26.59
N LEU A 149 15.21 -5.49 27.50
CA LEU A 149 14.29 -6.61 27.26
C LEU A 149 13.27 -6.28 26.16
N LEU A 150 12.85 -5.01 26.10
CA LEU A 150 11.95 -4.55 25.04
C LEU A 150 12.65 -4.60 23.67
N ARG A 151 13.91 -4.17 23.57
CA ARG A 151 14.70 -4.30 22.35
C ARG A 151 14.85 -5.76 21.93
N ASP A 152 15.12 -6.65 22.87
CA ASP A 152 15.22 -8.08 22.59
C ASP A 152 13.87 -8.68 22.15
N SER A 153 12.76 -8.20 22.71
CA SER A 153 11.41 -8.61 22.31
C SER A 153 11.09 -8.16 20.89
N ILE A 154 11.38 -6.91 20.54
CA ILE A 154 11.24 -6.36 19.20
C ILE A 154 12.08 -7.18 18.20
N TYR A 155 13.36 -7.37 18.50
CA TYR A 155 14.28 -8.14 17.66
C TYR A 155 13.76 -9.57 17.42
N ASN A 156 13.46 -10.31 18.50
CA ASN A 156 13.01 -11.69 18.41
C ASN A 156 11.65 -11.83 17.70
N TYR A 157 10.71 -10.92 17.94
CA TYR A 157 9.42 -10.91 17.25
C TYR A 157 9.59 -10.70 15.75
N THR A 158 10.36 -9.68 15.36
CA THR A 158 10.62 -9.36 13.97
C THR A 158 11.34 -10.49 13.25
N LEU A 159 12.45 -11.01 13.85
CA LEU A 159 13.21 -12.12 13.30
C LEU A 159 12.32 -13.35 13.08
N LYS A 160 11.61 -13.81 14.13
CA LYS A 160 10.75 -14.99 14.04
C LYS A 160 9.60 -14.85 13.06
N THR A 161 9.06 -13.65 12.93
CA THR A 161 8.00 -13.36 11.95
C THR A 161 8.52 -13.52 10.53
N LEU A 162 9.67 -12.92 10.22
CA LEU A 162 10.28 -12.99 8.90
C LEU A 162 10.82 -14.39 8.58
N ASP A 163 11.41 -15.11 9.54
CA ASP A 163 11.83 -16.52 9.36
C ASP A 163 10.64 -17.42 8.99
N LYS A 164 9.48 -17.21 9.64
CA LYS A 164 8.25 -17.97 9.33
C LYS A 164 7.68 -17.61 7.94
N LEU A 165 7.81 -16.35 7.53
CA LEU A 165 7.40 -15.92 6.19
C LEU A 165 8.37 -16.48 5.14
N GLU A 166 9.68 -16.46 5.38
CA GLU A 166 10.68 -17.06 4.49
C GLU A 166 10.41 -18.56 4.29
N ALA A 167 10.18 -19.28 5.39
CA ALA A 167 9.85 -20.71 5.34
C ALA A 167 8.55 -21.02 4.59
N ALA A 168 7.66 -20.04 4.46
CA ALA A 168 6.43 -20.13 3.69
C ALA A 168 6.56 -19.62 2.23
N GLY A 169 7.74 -19.21 1.79
CA GLY A 169 7.95 -18.57 0.49
C GLY A 169 7.29 -17.18 0.38
N ALA A 170 7.17 -16.49 1.51
CA ALA A 170 6.41 -15.25 1.68
C ALA A 170 7.28 -14.09 2.22
N MET A 171 8.63 -14.16 2.10
CA MET A 171 9.51 -13.06 2.51
C MET A 171 9.12 -11.78 1.76
N PRO A 172 8.84 -10.67 2.46
CA PRO A 172 8.45 -9.41 1.80
C PRO A 172 9.64 -8.73 1.11
N GLU A 173 9.38 -7.95 0.06
CA GLU A 173 10.37 -7.10 -0.61
C GLU A 173 10.64 -5.81 0.16
N TYR A 174 9.66 -5.37 0.95
CA TYR A 174 9.75 -4.17 1.78
C TYR A 174 9.27 -4.49 3.20
N VAL A 175 9.95 -3.96 4.19
CA VAL A 175 9.56 -4.06 5.61
C VAL A 175 9.56 -2.69 6.23
N GLN A 176 8.41 -2.28 6.74
CA GLN A 176 8.23 -1.06 7.49
C GLN A 176 8.46 -1.34 8.98
N ALA A 177 9.45 -0.68 9.56
CA ALA A 177 9.82 -0.83 10.97
C ALA A 177 9.09 0.21 11.82
N GLY A 178 7.86 -0.11 12.19
CA GLY A 178 6.93 0.81 12.88
C GLY A 178 6.10 1.63 11.90
N ASN A 179 4.88 2.00 12.30
CA ASN A 179 3.96 2.83 11.55
C ASN A 179 3.86 4.23 12.14
N GLU A 180 4.08 5.26 11.31
CA GLU A 180 3.95 6.68 11.66
C GLU A 180 4.60 7.03 13.01
N ILE A 181 5.86 6.66 13.17
CA ILE A 181 6.61 6.76 14.43
C ILE A 181 7.11 8.20 14.73
N ASN A 182 6.30 9.22 14.44
CA ASN A 182 6.62 10.61 14.72
C ASN A 182 7.06 10.86 16.17
N PRO A 183 6.31 10.40 17.20
CA PRO A 183 6.69 10.55 18.61
C PRO A 183 7.69 9.50 19.10
N GLY A 184 8.00 8.50 18.29
CA GLY A 184 8.64 7.25 18.64
C GLY A 184 7.70 6.07 18.50
N PHE A 185 8.00 4.91 19.11
CA PHE A 185 7.15 3.72 19.11
C PHE A 185 7.32 2.95 20.44
N VAL A 186 6.41 2.03 20.73
CA VAL A 186 6.38 1.26 21.98
C VAL A 186 6.57 2.14 23.22
N LEU A 187 5.75 3.19 23.31
CA LEU A 187 5.81 4.19 24.37
C LEU A 187 5.49 3.59 25.75
N PRO A 188 6.08 4.14 26.86
CA PRO A 188 6.90 5.33 26.91
C PRO A 188 8.41 5.09 26.75
N GLN A 189 8.87 3.85 26.54
CA GLN A 189 10.31 3.55 26.46
C GLN A 189 10.93 4.12 25.18
N GLY A 190 10.25 3.97 24.05
CA GLY A 190 10.70 4.48 22.76
C GLY A 190 10.26 5.90 22.43
N ASP A 191 10.09 6.76 23.43
CA ASP A 191 9.78 8.17 23.22
C ASP A 191 10.97 8.90 22.60
N ARG A 192 10.80 9.34 21.34
CA ARG A 192 11.85 9.99 20.57
C ARG A 192 12.32 11.32 21.17
N TRP A 193 11.43 12.05 21.85
CA TRP A 193 11.71 13.39 22.34
C TRP A 193 12.43 13.40 23.67
N SER A 194 11.94 12.60 24.63
CA SER A 194 12.48 12.56 25.99
C SER A 194 13.52 11.44 26.19
N LYS A 195 13.52 10.41 25.30
CA LYS A 195 14.39 9.23 25.41
C LYS A 195 15.02 8.85 24.07
N THR A 196 15.56 9.83 23.36
CA THR A 196 16.09 9.65 22.00
C THR A 196 17.05 8.47 21.87
N SER A 197 17.94 8.25 22.85
CA SER A 197 18.90 7.14 22.82
C SER A 197 18.20 5.78 22.94
N ASP A 198 17.17 5.66 23.80
CA ASP A 198 16.38 4.44 23.94
C ASP A 198 15.58 4.19 22.67
N PHE A 199 14.97 5.23 22.08
CA PHE A 199 14.27 5.12 20.79
C PHE A 199 15.19 4.56 19.71
N VAL A 200 16.38 5.15 19.53
CA VAL A 200 17.35 4.69 18.52
C VAL A 200 17.82 3.26 18.81
N PHE A 201 18.04 2.91 20.07
CA PHE A 201 18.39 1.54 20.46
C PHE A 201 17.30 0.52 20.11
N LEU A 202 16.03 0.87 20.33
CA LEU A 202 14.87 0.02 20.04
C LEU A 202 14.66 -0.16 18.53
N ILE A 203 14.65 0.94 17.75
CA ILE A 203 14.41 0.87 16.31
C ILE A 203 15.54 0.15 15.58
N ASN A 204 16.80 0.35 15.99
CA ASN A 204 17.94 -0.42 15.47
C ASN A 204 17.85 -1.91 15.80
N GLY A 205 17.16 -2.29 16.88
CA GLY A 205 16.82 -3.67 17.18
C GLY A 205 15.92 -4.30 16.12
N ALA A 206 14.87 -3.58 15.68
CA ALA A 206 13.99 -3.99 14.60
C ALA A 206 14.73 -4.09 13.26
N ILE A 207 15.50 -3.05 12.92
CA ILE A 207 16.31 -2.98 11.69
C ILE A 207 17.28 -4.17 11.62
N LYS A 208 18.03 -4.41 12.70
CA LYS A 208 18.95 -5.55 12.78
C LYS A 208 18.25 -6.89 12.56
N ALA A 209 17.08 -7.09 13.15
CA ALA A 209 16.32 -8.31 12.98
C ALA A 209 15.89 -8.54 11.52
N ILE A 210 15.50 -7.47 10.80
CA ILE A 210 15.16 -7.55 9.37
C ILE A 210 16.38 -7.97 8.54
N ARG A 211 17.55 -7.36 8.79
CA ARG A 211 18.81 -7.72 8.09
C ARG A 211 19.20 -9.16 8.38
N ASP A 212 19.15 -9.59 9.65
CA ASP A 212 19.52 -10.94 10.07
C ASP A 212 18.58 -12.01 9.47
N ALA A 213 17.27 -11.80 9.53
CA ALA A 213 16.28 -12.74 8.96
C ALA A 213 16.45 -12.94 7.45
N SER A 214 16.89 -11.92 6.76
CA SER A 214 17.09 -11.98 5.30
C SER A 214 18.51 -12.36 4.89
N ALA A 215 19.42 -12.61 5.83
CA ALA A 215 20.84 -12.80 5.50
C ALA A 215 21.10 -13.94 4.50
N SER A 216 20.32 -15.03 4.56
CA SER A 216 20.40 -16.16 3.62
C SER A 216 19.25 -16.19 2.59
N SER A 217 18.24 -15.31 2.70
CA SER A 217 17.12 -15.25 1.76
C SER A 217 17.55 -14.73 0.39
N SER A 218 16.87 -15.18 -0.66
CA SER A 218 16.99 -14.60 -2.01
C SER A 218 16.38 -13.19 -2.10
N ILE A 219 15.40 -12.88 -1.24
CA ILE A 219 14.79 -11.57 -1.11
C ILE A 219 15.48 -10.84 0.06
N LYS A 220 16.02 -9.65 -0.22
CA LYS A 220 16.61 -8.74 0.78
C LYS A 220 15.67 -7.58 0.96
N PRO A 221 14.80 -7.57 1.99
CA PRO A 221 13.86 -6.49 2.18
C PRO A 221 14.54 -5.13 2.25
N LYS A 222 14.01 -4.15 1.51
CA LYS A 222 14.30 -2.75 1.76
C LYS A 222 13.55 -2.31 3.02
N ILE A 223 14.25 -1.65 3.92
CA ILE A 223 13.73 -1.20 5.21
C ILE A 223 13.17 0.21 5.06
N ILE A 224 11.91 0.39 5.44
CA ILE A 224 11.21 1.66 5.42
C ILE A 224 11.08 2.19 6.85
N ILE A 225 11.42 3.47 7.04
CA ILE A 225 11.04 4.23 8.24
C ILE A 225 9.93 5.19 7.85
N HIS A 226 8.77 5.09 8.53
CA HIS A 226 7.53 5.75 8.15
C HIS A 226 7.10 6.83 9.13
N ILE A 227 6.91 8.05 8.62
CA ILE A 227 6.54 9.27 9.38
C ILE A 227 5.27 9.87 8.78
N ALA A 228 4.34 10.30 9.63
CA ALA A 228 3.15 11.02 9.17
C ALA A 228 3.50 12.45 8.77
N GLN A 229 2.86 12.92 7.71
CA GLN A 229 2.94 14.24 7.07
C GLN A 229 4.35 14.64 6.61
N PRO A 230 4.47 15.06 5.35
CA PRO A 230 5.76 15.34 4.72
C PRO A 230 6.55 16.46 5.41
N GLU A 231 5.89 17.50 5.94
CA GLU A 231 6.55 18.61 6.64
C GLU A 231 7.35 18.20 7.87
N ASN A 232 7.02 17.06 8.49
CA ASN A 232 7.74 16.55 9.65
C ASN A 232 9.01 15.78 9.28
N VAL A 233 9.11 15.28 8.05
CA VAL A 233 10.08 14.26 7.65
C VAL A 233 11.51 14.75 7.73
N TYR A 234 11.81 15.90 7.13
CA TYR A 234 13.17 16.41 7.06
C TYR A 234 13.82 16.55 8.46
N ALA A 235 13.19 17.32 9.33
CA ALA A 235 13.71 17.55 10.69
C ALA A 235 13.74 16.28 11.54
N TRP A 236 12.81 15.34 11.27
CA TRP A 236 12.77 14.06 11.97
C TRP A 236 14.01 13.22 11.66
N PHE A 237 14.34 13.03 10.38
CA PHE A 237 15.51 12.25 9.97
C PHE A 237 16.82 12.97 10.26
N GLU A 238 16.93 14.27 10.02
CA GLU A 238 18.11 15.07 10.34
C GLU A 238 18.48 14.95 11.84
N GLY A 239 17.49 15.06 12.72
CA GLY A 239 17.70 14.96 14.17
C GLY A 239 18.14 13.58 14.66
N LEU A 240 17.97 12.51 13.88
CA LEU A 240 18.29 11.14 14.26
C LEU A 240 19.52 10.55 13.56
N ALA A 241 19.93 11.07 12.40
CA ALA A 241 21.08 10.60 11.67
C ALA A 241 22.36 10.63 12.54
N ALA A 242 22.64 11.76 13.22
CA ALA A 242 23.75 11.91 14.14
C ALA A 242 23.61 11.07 15.43
N LYS A 243 22.45 10.47 15.69
CA LYS A 243 22.16 9.61 16.85
C LYS A 243 22.28 8.13 16.52
N GLY A 244 22.60 7.76 15.25
CA GLY A 244 22.87 6.40 14.83
C GLY A 244 21.68 5.69 14.16
N LEU A 245 20.66 6.41 13.72
CA LEU A 245 19.61 5.86 12.83
C LEU A 245 20.08 6.00 11.37
N ASN A 246 20.76 5.01 10.82
CA ASN A 246 21.40 5.08 9.50
C ASN A 246 21.11 3.89 8.58
N ASP A 247 20.88 2.68 9.14
CA ASP A 247 20.71 1.45 8.37
C ASP A 247 19.25 1.23 7.99
N TYR A 248 18.70 2.14 7.19
CA TYR A 248 17.42 1.99 6.50
C TYR A 248 17.61 2.37 5.03
N ASP A 249 16.66 1.95 4.18
CA ASP A 249 16.77 2.11 2.72
C ASP A 249 15.85 3.20 2.18
N ILE A 250 14.68 3.37 2.81
CA ILE A 250 13.59 4.20 2.28
C ILE A 250 13.04 5.12 3.38
N ILE A 251 12.85 6.37 3.03
CA ILE A 251 12.06 7.34 3.77
C ILE A 251 10.61 7.20 3.30
N GLY A 252 9.73 6.72 4.20
CA GLY A 252 8.30 6.65 3.96
C GLY A 252 7.56 7.78 4.65
N PHE A 253 6.53 8.32 4.00
CA PHE A 253 5.64 9.27 4.66
C PHE A 253 4.19 9.10 4.22
N SER A 254 3.23 9.41 5.13
CA SER A 254 1.83 9.56 4.79
C SER A 254 1.59 10.95 4.21
N TYR A 255 0.82 11.03 3.13
CA TYR A 255 0.34 12.30 2.58
C TYR A 255 -1.17 12.34 2.53
N TYR A 256 -1.74 12.98 3.53
CA TYR A 256 -3.16 13.32 3.56
C TYR A 256 -3.27 14.84 3.48
N TYR A 257 -3.66 15.33 2.30
CA TYR A 257 -3.68 16.77 1.99
C TYR A 257 -4.38 17.63 3.06
N MET A 258 -5.43 17.10 3.70
CA MET A 258 -6.19 17.81 4.72
C MET A 258 -5.43 18.01 6.03
N TRP A 259 -4.37 17.24 6.26
CA TRP A 259 -3.53 17.35 7.46
C TRP A 259 -2.10 17.80 7.14
N SER A 260 -1.79 18.00 5.86
CA SER A 260 -0.46 18.42 5.43
C SER A 260 -0.37 19.94 5.22
N GLY A 261 0.74 20.53 5.64
CA GLY A 261 1.13 21.91 5.30
C GLY A 261 1.77 22.05 3.92
N ILE A 262 2.09 20.94 3.24
CA ILE A 262 2.69 20.95 1.89
C ILE A 262 1.59 20.72 0.84
N ALA A 263 1.43 21.70 -0.05
CA ALA A 263 0.48 21.57 -1.16
C ALA A 263 0.93 20.47 -2.14
N LEU A 264 -0.06 19.80 -2.79
CA LEU A 264 0.17 18.71 -3.73
C LEU A 264 1.25 19.05 -4.79
N GLY A 265 1.15 20.19 -5.45
CA GLY A 265 2.12 20.61 -6.48
C GLY A 265 3.53 20.98 -5.97
N ASN A 266 3.81 20.81 -4.67
CA ASN A 266 5.14 20.99 -4.08
C ASN A 266 5.75 19.65 -3.60
N ILE A 267 5.06 18.54 -3.80
CA ILE A 267 5.52 17.21 -3.36
C ILE A 267 6.80 16.81 -4.10
N SER A 268 6.91 17.09 -5.39
CA SER A 268 8.11 16.78 -6.17
C SER A 268 9.37 17.46 -5.60
N ASN A 269 9.28 18.73 -5.24
CA ASN A 269 10.37 19.47 -4.61
C ASN A 269 10.76 18.86 -3.25
N HIS A 270 9.74 18.49 -2.45
CA HIS A 270 9.96 17.89 -1.13
C HIS A 270 10.62 16.51 -1.23
N VAL A 271 10.17 15.68 -2.16
CA VAL A 271 10.73 14.35 -2.45
C VAL A 271 12.19 14.48 -2.89
N SER A 272 12.48 15.38 -3.85
CA SER A 272 13.85 15.65 -4.32
C SER A 272 14.75 16.14 -3.19
N LEU A 273 14.25 17.03 -2.31
CA LEU A 273 15.01 17.49 -1.14
C LEU A 273 15.39 16.31 -0.23
N LEU A 274 14.42 15.46 0.12
CA LEU A 274 14.67 14.30 1.00
C LEU A 274 15.66 13.32 0.37
N LYS A 275 15.44 12.94 -0.89
CA LYS A 275 16.30 12.03 -1.65
C LYS A 275 17.75 12.51 -1.67
N ASN A 276 17.96 13.80 -2.03
CA ASN A 276 19.30 14.38 -2.17
C ASN A 276 19.98 14.58 -0.82
N THR A 277 19.24 14.95 0.24
CA THR A 277 19.82 15.19 1.56
C THR A 277 20.24 13.91 2.24
N PHE A 278 19.39 12.89 2.22
CA PHE A 278 19.61 11.67 2.99
C PHE A 278 20.21 10.52 2.14
N ASN A 279 20.28 10.67 0.83
CA ASN A 279 20.70 9.61 -0.12
C ASN A 279 19.93 8.31 0.12
N LYS A 280 18.58 8.43 0.19
CA LYS A 280 17.64 7.33 0.41
C LYS A 280 16.52 7.40 -0.63
N ASP A 281 15.95 6.25 -0.95
CA ASP A 281 14.69 6.22 -1.70
C ASP A 281 13.57 6.92 -0.88
N VAL A 282 12.56 7.43 -1.57
CA VAL A 282 11.43 8.13 -0.95
C VAL A 282 10.12 7.57 -1.49
N MET A 283 9.18 7.23 -0.59
CA MET A 283 7.86 6.72 -0.95
C MET A 283 6.73 7.39 -0.16
N ILE A 284 5.58 7.58 -0.79
CA ILE A 284 4.33 7.85 -0.07
C ILE A 284 3.75 6.50 0.36
N MET A 285 3.69 6.27 1.68
CA MET A 285 3.22 5.01 2.24
C MET A 285 1.71 4.96 2.45
N GLU A 286 1.08 6.13 2.56
CA GLU A 286 -0.37 6.25 2.69
C GLU A 286 -0.86 7.53 2.02
N THR A 287 -1.90 7.40 1.20
CA THR A 287 -2.69 8.52 0.68
C THR A 287 -4.05 8.02 0.21
N THR A 288 -5.02 8.91 0.19
CA THR A 288 -6.35 8.62 -0.32
C THR A 288 -7.08 9.90 -0.73
N TYR A 289 -8.13 9.77 -1.53
CA TYR A 289 -9.04 10.87 -1.89
C TYR A 289 -10.47 10.35 -2.09
N PRO A 290 -11.51 11.08 -1.67
CA PRO A 290 -12.89 10.60 -1.79
C PRO A 290 -13.40 10.70 -3.23
N TRP A 291 -14.14 9.67 -3.66
CA TRP A 291 -14.89 9.66 -4.91
C TRP A 291 -16.33 10.16 -4.73
N THR A 292 -16.76 10.33 -3.49
CA THR A 292 -18.10 10.84 -3.09
C THR A 292 -18.02 11.40 -1.68
N THR A 293 -18.98 12.24 -1.30
CA THR A 293 -19.23 12.66 0.09
C THR A 293 -20.33 11.83 0.76
N GLY A 294 -20.88 10.83 0.05
CA GLY A 294 -21.86 9.89 0.59
C GLY A 294 -21.22 8.86 1.52
N ASN A 295 -22.09 8.10 2.17
CA ASN A 295 -21.73 7.01 3.09
C ASN A 295 -22.71 5.85 2.84
N ALA A 296 -22.22 4.62 2.73
CA ALA A 296 -23.06 3.44 2.48
C ALA A 296 -23.54 2.74 3.76
N ASP A 297 -22.99 3.11 4.92
CA ASP A 297 -23.35 2.51 6.20
C ASP A 297 -23.47 3.57 7.32
N ASN A 298 -23.55 3.12 8.57
CA ASN A 298 -23.66 4.02 9.74
C ASN A 298 -22.29 4.35 10.39
N TYR A 299 -21.20 3.89 9.81
CA TYR A 299 -19.88 4.22 10.28
C TYR A 299 -19.42 5.51 9.61
N ASN A 300 -19.23 6.57 10.39
CA ASN A 300 -18.90 7.88 9.83
C ASN A 300 -17.57 7.84 9.07
N ASN A 301 -17.59 8.37 7.84
CA ASN A 301 -16.38 8.57 7.07
C ASN A 301 -15.46 9.62 7.70
N ILE A 302 -14.14 9.38 7.65
CA ILE A 302 -13.12 10.30 8.18
C ILE A 302 -12.97 11.53 7.27
N ILE A 303 -13.16 11.38 5.97
CA ILE A 303 -13.13 12.48 5.00
C ILE A 303 -14.55 12.89 4.65
N ASP A 304 -14.87 14.15 4.85
CA ASP A 304 -16.12 14.79 4.53
C ASP A 304 -15.93 15.97 3.56
N GLU A 305 -17.04 16.62 3.17
CA GLU A 305 -17.03 17.73 2.22
C GLU A 305 -16.11 18.91 2.64
N SER A 306 -15.96 19.15 3.93
CA SER A 306 -15.10 20.25 4.45
C SER A 306 -13.62 20.03 4.21
N LYS A 307 -13.23 18.83 3.82
CA LYS A 307 -11.83 18.40 3.63
C LYS A 307 -11.46 18.23 2.15
N LEU A 308 -12.24 18.79 1.23
CA LEU A 308 -11.92 18.74 -0.20
C LEU A 308 -10.97 19.89 -0.58
N ILE A 309 -10.12 19.66 -1.59
CA ILE A 309 -9.26 20.70 -2.14
C ILE A 309 -9.78 21.21 -3.47
N ALA A 310 -9.56 22.50 -3.72
CA ALA A 310 -10.00 23.14 -4.98
C ALA A 310 -9.42 22.43 -6.20
N GLY A 311 -10.25 22.18 -7.19
CA GLY A 311 -9.86 21.49 -8.42
C GLY A 311 -10.00 19.96 -8.38
N TYR A 312 -10.35 19.39 -7.22
CA TYR A 312 -10.56 17.95 -7.04
C TYR A 312 -11.91 17.70 -6.34
N PRO A 313 -13.04 17.72 -7.05
CA PRO A 313 -14.34 17.43 -6.45
C PRO A 313 -14.40 15.97 -6.00
N ALA A 314 -15.22 15.66 -4.97
CA ALA A 314 -15.49 14.29 -4.54
C ALA A 314 -16.36 13.58 -5.60
N THR A 315 -15.74 13.15 -6.66
CA THR A 315 -16.33 12.40 -7.78
C THR A 315 -15.32 11.34 -8.24
N ARG A 316 -15.80 10.33 -8.98
CA ARG A 316 -14.93 9.30 -9.58
C ARG A 316 -13.80 9.91 -10.42
N GLU A 317 -14.07 11.00 -11.11
CA GLU A 317 -13.08 11.76 -11.90
C GLU A 317 -12.12 12.55 -11.02
N GLY A 318 -12.64 13.22 -9.97
CA GLY A 318 -11.81 14.00 -9.05
C GLY A 318 -10.87 13.13 -8.23
N GLN A 319 -11.33 11.94 -7.78
CA GLN A 319 -10.47 10.96 -7.13
C GLN A 319 -9.35 10.48 -8.07
N TYR A 320 -9.70 10.09 -9.30
CA TYR A 320 -8.72 9.69 -10.31
C TYR A 320 -7.68 10.80 -10.54
N LYS A 321 -8.15 12.02 -10.76
CA LYS A 321 -7.27 13.18 -11.01
C LYS A 321 -6.32 13.44 -9.84
N TYR A 322 -6.80 13.36 -8.59
CA TYR A 322 -5.97 13.55 -7.41
C TYR A 322 -4.88 12.47 -7.31
N MET A 323 -5.26 11.20 -7.44
CA MET A 323 -4.32 10.08 -7.35
C MET A 323 -3.29 10.12 -8.49
N HIS A 324 -3.73 10.49 -9.70
CA HIS A 324 -2.84 10.69 -10.85
C HIS A 324 -1.83 11.81 -10.61
N ASP A 325 -2.31 13.01 -10.25
CA ASP A 325 -1.46 14.20 -10.10
C ASP A 325 -0.45 14.02 -8.95
N LEU A 326 -0.88 13.41 -7.83
CA LEU A 326 0.02 13.10 -6.73
C LEU A 326 1.08 12.07 -7.13
N THR A 327 0.69 11.06 -7.92
CA THR A 327 1.64 10.06 -8.44
C THR A 327 2.64 10.69 -9.40
N ALA A 328 2.19 11.63 -10.25
CA ALA A 328 3.08 12.39 -11.13
C ALA A 328 4.09 13.24 -10.32
N GLU A 329 3.64 13.90 -9.26
CA GLU A 329 4.50 14.70 -8.40
C GLU A 329 5.58 13.86 -7.70
N ILE A 330 5.22 12.70 -7.12
CA ILE A 330 6.24 11.87 -6.45
C ILE A 330 7.21 11.29 -7.46
N ALA A 331 6.76 10.87 -8.65
CA ALA A 331 7.61 10.36 -9.71
C ALA A 331 8.57 11.45 -10.23
N ALA A 332 8.07 12.67 -10.49
CA ALA A 332 8.86 13.81 -10.93
C ALA A 332 9.91 14.25 -9.88
N GLY A 333 9.65 14.02 -8.60
CA GLY A 333 10.62 14.23 -7.51
C GLY A 333 11.67 13.14 -7.38
N GLY A 334 11.62 12.08 -8.19
CA GLY A 334 12.49 10.91 -8.10
C GLY A 334 12.12 9.97 -6.95
N GLY A 335 10.87 10.02 -6.49
CA GLY A 335 10.33 9.04 -5.53
C GLY A 335 10.10 7.68 -6.20
N THR A 336 10.09 6.63 -5.40
CA THR A 336 10.11 5.24 -5.88
C THR A 336 8.81 4.48 -5.58
N GLY A 337 7.76 5.15 -5.10
CA GLY A 337 6.46 4.49 -4.90
C GLY A 337 5.41 5.32 -4.19
N ILE A 338 4.17 4.88 -4.35
CA ILE A 338 2.97 5.42 -3.71
C ILE A 338 2.04 4.28 -3.33
N PHE A 339 1.45 4.35 -2.14
CA PHE A 339 0.48 3.37 -1.65
C PHE A 339 -0.87 4.05 -1.39
N ALA A 340 -1.91 3.55 -2.05
CA ALA A 340 -3.28 3.91 -1.72
C ALA A 340 -3.68 3.29 -0.38
N TRP A 341 -4.21 4.13 0.53
CA TRP A 341 -4.65 3.71 1.85
C TRP A 341 -6.03 3.10 1.81
N GLU A 342 -6.13 1.84 2.24
CA GLU A 342 -7.36 1.04 2.37
C GLU A 342 -8.34 1.20 1.18
N PRO A 343 -7.84 1.13 -0.07
CA PRO A 343 -8.65 1.40 -1.26
C PRO A 343 -9.71 0.32 -1.53
N ALA A 344 -9.70 -0.75 -0.73
CA ALA A 344 -10.63 -1.87 -0.80
C ALA A 344 -11.49 -2.02 0.47
N TRP A 345 -11.47 -1.06 1.41
CA TRP A 345 -12.32 -1.15 2.61
C TRP A 345 -13.75 -0.74 2.29
N ILE A 346 -14.44 -1.58 1.53
CA ILE A 346 -15.87 -1.42 1.20
C ILE A 346 -16.74 -1.75 2.41
N THR A 347 -17.94 -1.18 2.44
CA THR A 347 -18.97 -1.50 3.43
C THR A 347 -19.29 -2.99 3.45
N SER A 348 -19.31 -3.58 4.64
CA SER A 348 -19.62 -4.99 4.92
C SER A 348 -20.03 -5.15 6.38
N GLN A 349 -20.11 -6.39 6.89
CA GLN A 349 -20.26 -6.66 8.33
C GLN A 349 -18.92 -6.68 9.06
N ALA A 350 -17.83 -6.21 8.44
CA ALA A 350 -16.55 -6.03 9.11
C ALA A 350 -16.68 -5.02 10.26
N ARG A 351 -15.96 -5.28 11.36
CA ARG A 351 -16.02 -4.46 12.58
C ARG A 351 -14.62 -4.14 13.07
N ASP A 352 -14.47 -2.93 13.54
CA ASP A 352 -13.34 -2.52 14.35
C ASP A 352 -13.81 -2.06 15.76
N LEU A 353 -12.95 -1.32 16.47
CA LEU A 353 -13.25 -0.83 17.82
C LEU A 353 -14.29 0.31 17.85
N TRP A 354 -14.57 0.93 16.73
CA TRP A 354 -15.38 2.15 16.66
C TRP A 354 -16.66 1.97 15.85
N GLY A 355 -16.74 0.96 14.98
CA GLY A 355 -17.92 0.79 14.15
C GLY A 355 -18.03 -0.56 13.44
N THR A 356 -19.11 -0.66 12.66
CA THR A 356 -19.37 -1.75 11.73
C THR A 356 -19.51 -1.14 10.34
N GLY A 357 -18.82 -1.71 9.37
CA GLY A 357 -18.77 -1.18 8.01
C GLY A 357 -17.41 -0.59 7.69
N SER A 358 -17.36 0.59 7.11
CA SER A 358 -16.13 1.25 6.69
C SER A 358 -16.14 2.75 6.99
N SER A 359 -15.14 3.24 7.71
CA SER A 359 -14.92 4.68 7.88
C SER A 359 -14.20 5.34 6.68
N TRP A 360 -13.99 4.57 5.60
CA TRP A 360 -13.29 4.99 4.39
C TRP A 360 -14.02 4.58 3.10
N ASP A 361 -15.29 4.18 3.15
CA ASP A 361 -16.01 3.68 1.98
C ASP A 361 -16.14 4.71 0.85
N CYS A 362 -16.16 6.00 1.20
CA CYS A 362 -16.12 7.10 0.25
C CYS A 362 -14.77 7.26 -0.47
N ASN A 363 -13.71 6.60 0.00
CA ASN A 363 -12.33 6.69 -0.52
C ASN A 363 -11.88 5.47 -1.30
N THR A 364 -12.67 4.40 -1.29
CA THR A 364 -12.31 3.14 -1.97
C THR A 364 -12.25 3.31 -3.49
N PHE A 365 -11.59 2.38 -4.16
CA PHE A 365 -11.64 2.26 -5.63
C PHE A 365 -12.82 1.40 -6.11
N PHE A 366 -13.81 1.27 -5.24
CA PHE A 366 -15.07 0.59 -5.50
C PHE A 366 -16.23 1.49 -5.12
N ASP A 367 -17.32 1.43 -5.86
CA ASP A 367 -18.55 2.10 -5.45
C ASP A 367 -19.26 1.31 -4.34
N PHE A 368 -20.35 1.88 -3.83
CA PHE A 368 -21.13 1.27 -2.74
C PHE A 368 -21.78 -0.08 -3.08
N SER A 369 -21.75 -0.47 -4.35
CA SER A 369 -22.16 -1.81 -4.80
C SER A 369 -20.97 -2.77 -4.96
N GLY A 370 -19.75 -2.33 -4.65
CA GLY A 370 -18.53 -3.11 -4.77
C GLY A 370 -17.93 -3.16 -6.19
N ASN A 371 -18.45 -2.40 -7.17
CA ASN A 371 -17.87 -2.32 -8.51
C ASN A 371 -16.66 -1.39 -8.55
N THR A 372 -15.64 -1.78 -9.28
CA THR A 372 -14.49 -0.91 -9.57
C THR A 372 -14.91 0.42 -10.17
N ILE A 373 -14.27 1.49 -9.73
CA ILE A 373 -14.48 2.84 -10.25
C ILE A 373 -13.22 3.42 -10.88
N LYS A 374 -13.38 4.57 -11.55
CA LYS A 374 -12.29 5.19 -12.32
C LYS A 374 -11.04 5.46 -11.49
N GLY A 375 -11.18 5.74 -10.19
CA GLY A 375 -10.05 6.05 -9.30
C GLY A 375 -8.88 5.07 -9.40
N ILE A 376 -9.15 3.76 -9.47
CA ILE A 376 -8.11 2.72 -9.55
C ILE A 376 -7.21 2.85 -10.80
N ARG A 377 -7.69 3.52 -11.87
CA ARG A 377 -6.99 3.58 -13.17
C ARG A 377 -5.71 4.39 -13.15
N PHE A 378 -5.49 5.25 -12.15
CA PHE A 378 -4.21 5.95 -12.01
C PHE A 378 -3.02 4.97 -11.97
N MET A 379 -3.24 3.75 -11.50
CA MET A 379 -2.19 2.72 -11.44
C MET A 379 -1.76 2.19 -12.81
N THR A 380 -2.56 2.43 -13.87
CA THR A 380 -2.23 2.03 -15.25
C THR A 380 -1.62 3.15 -16.07
N ASP A 381 -1.56 4.37 -15.54
CA ASP A 381 -1.00 5.51 -16.25
C ASP A 381 0.53 5.44 -16.27
N LYS A 382 1.11 6.15 -17.21
CA LYS A 382 2.57 6.27 -17.32
C LYS A 382 3.00 7.60 -16.72
N TYR A 383 4.02 7.53 -15.88
CA TYR A 383 4.60 8.68 -15.19
C TYR A 383 6.06 8.84 -15.60
N GLU A 384 6.51 10.08 -15.72
CA GLU A 384 7.91 10.40 -15.90
C GLU A 384 8.60 10.32 -14.54
N ILE A 385 9.44 9.29 -14.37
CA ILE A 385 10.21 9.08 -13.15
C ILE A 385 11.54 9.80 -13.32
N ALA A 386 11.83 10.78 -12.45
CA ALA A 386 13.13 11.43 -12.43
C ALA A 386 14.22 10.47 -11.94
N GLU A 387 15.42 10.53 -12.59
CA GLU A 387 16.58 9.71 -12.26
C GLU A 387 17.25 10.09 -10.94
#